data_2e7f5a1b4e62f372d415f0cdbba2281b
#
_entry.id   2e7f5a1b4e62f372d415f0cdbba2281b
#
_cell.length_a   1.000
_cell.length_b   1.000
_cell.length_c   1.000
_cell.angle_alpha   90.00
_cell.angle_beta   90.00
_cell.angle_gamma   90.00
#
_symmetry.space_group_name_H-M   'P 1'
#
loop_
_entity.id
_entity.type
_entity.pdbx_description
1 polymer ?
#
loop_
_entity_poly.entity_id
_entity_poly.type
_entity_poly.pdbx_seq_one_letter_code
_entity_poly.pdbx_strand_id
1 'polypeptide(L)'
;MLTLAQIHGQPEIFHSIQGEGVSQGTPCVFLRLAGCNLACSWCDTAYSWNGTVPGMRLAPEKAAELVLHYPCRRLVLTGGEPLIQQKALPVLLRLLPDHAVEMETNGTIMPDTELLKRVTQFNVSPKLPHSGNNDVKTWKPDILRCLAGTEKAWFKFVVACEDDVRACLLYTSDA
;
A
#
# COMPACT_ATOMS: atom_id res chain seq x y z
N MET A 1 -10.42 -10.72 -10.05
CA MET A 1 -9.18 -10.43 -10.81
C MET A 1 -8.44 -9.31 -10.14
N LEU A 2 -7.14 -9.44 -9.98
CA LEU A 2 -6.21 -8.39 -9.55
C LEU A 2 -5.53 -7.78 -10.79
N THR A 3 -5.18 -6.51 -10.72
CA THR A 3 -4.35 -5.84 -11.72
C THR A 3 -3.02 -5.47 -11.07
N LEU A 4 -1.95 -6.11 -11.48
CA LEU A 4 -0.61 -5.90 -10.94
C LEU A 4 0.17 -4.93 -11.83
N ALA A 5 1.09 -4.19 -11.24
CA ALA A 5 2.14 -3.55 -12.01
C ALA A 5 3.02 -4.62 -12.65
N GLN A 6 3.72 -4.27 -13.72
CA GLN A 6 4.60 -5.20 -14.40
C GLN A 6 5.94 -4.55 -14.74
N ILE A 7 6.97 -5.38 -14.77
CA ILE A 7 8.31 -5.02 -15.22
C ILE A 7 8.75 -6.08 -16.24
N HIS A 8 9.19 -5.65 -17.42
CA HIS A 8 9.62 -6.55 -18.51
C HIS A 8 8.59 -7.63 -18.87
N GLY A 9 7.30 -7.29 -18.85
CA GLY A 9 6.21 -8.23 -19.20
C GLY A 9 5.91 -9.29 -18.12
N GLN A 10 6.46 -9.16 -16.92
CA GLN A 10 6.19 -10.03 -15.78
C GLN A 10 5.44 -9.26 -14.68
N PRO A 11 4.53 -9.90 -13.93
CA PRO A 11 3.87 -9.26 -12.81
C PRO A 11 4.89 -8.91 -11.73
N GLU A 12 4.77 -7.74 -11.15
CA GLU A 12 5.73 -7.28 -10.15
C GLU A 12 5.45 -7.92 -8.78
N ILE A 13 5.89 -9.17 -8.66
CA ILE A 13 5.93 -9.96 -7.43
C ILE A 13 7.38 -10.38 -7.23
N PHE A 14 8.01 -9.94 -6.14
CA PHE A 14 9.43 -10.19 -5.92
C PHE A 14 9.76 -10.31 -4.44
N HIS A 15 10.81 -11.06 -4.13
CA HIS A 15 11.36 -11.20 -2.79
C HIS A 15 12.47 -10.16 -2.57
N SER A 16 12.40 -9.46 -1.45
CA SER A 16 13.40 -8.45 -1.06
C SER A 16 13.35 -8.24 0.45
N ILE A 17 13.97 -7.18 0.90
CA ILE A 17 13.97 -6.70 2.29
C ILE A 17 13.04 -5.50 2.38
N GLN A 18 12.16 -5.46 3.39
CA GLN A 18 11.34 -4.28 3.66
C GLN A 18 12.24 -3.10 4.00
N GLY A 19 12.10 -2.00 3.25
CA GLY A 19 12.89 -0.78 3.42
C GLY A 19 12.27 0.24 4.38
N GLU A 20 11.00 0.03 4.81
CA GLU A 20 10.20 1.03 5.48
C GLU A 20 9.41 0.48 6.68
N GLY A 21 8.94 1.40 7.53
CA GLY A 21 8.10 1.06 8.67
C GLY A 21 8.82 0.26 9.75
N VAL A 22 8.05 -0.34 10.64
CA VAL A 22 8.60 -1.09 11.81
C VAL A 22 9.18 -2.44 11.45
N SER A 23 8.88 -2.94 10.26
CA SER A 23 9.42 -4.19 9.72
C SER A 23 10.65 -3.98 8.84
N GLN A 24 11.22 -2.76 8.83
CA GLN A 24 12.44 -2.45 8.09
C GLN A 24 13.54 -3.48 8.40
N GLY A 25 14.22 -3.94 7.35
CA GLY A 25 15.27 -4.96 7.45
C GLY A 25 14.78 -6.41 7.42
N THR A 26 13.46 -6.66 7.43
CA THR A 26 12.95 -8.03 7.38
C THR A 26 12.72 -8.52 5.95
N PRO A 27 13.03 -9.80 5.64
CA PRO A 27 12.70 -10.39 4.35
C PRO A 27 11.18 -10.43 4.12
N CYS A 28 10.74 -10.07 2.90
CA CYS A 28 9.34 -10.07 2.51
C CYS A 28 9.15 -10.30 1.02
N VAL A 29 7.95 -10.70 0.63
CA VAL A 29 7.51 -10.73 -0.76
C VAL A 29 6.67 -9.49 -1.02
N PHE A 30 7.08 -8.68 -1.97
CA PHE A 30 6.28 -7.56 -2.45
C PHE A 30 5.33 -8.02 -3.55
N LEU A 31 4.08 -7.58 -3.49
CA LEU A 31 3.11 -7.67 -4.56
C LEU A 31 2.63 -6.25 -4.87
N ARG A 32 3.06 -5.72 -6.02
CA ARG A 32 2.73 -4.36 -6.44
C ARG A 32 1.50 -4.35 -7.34
N LEU A 33 0.44 -3.72 -6.86
CA LEU A 33 -0.80 -3.50 -7.59
C LEU A 33 -0.69 -2.28 -8.50
N ALA A 34 -1.37 -2.33 -9.64
CA ALA A 34 -1.46 -1.20 -10.57
C ALA A 34 -2.65 -0.30 -10.24
N GLY A 35 -2.51 0.98 -10.55
CA GLY A 35 -3.52 2.01 -10.34
C GLY A 35 -3.37 2.75 -9.01
N CYS A 36 -3.60 4.06 -9.05
CA CYS A 36 -3.64 4.93 -7.89
C CYS A 36 -4.75 5.96 -8.05
N ASN A 37 -5.38 6.36 -6.95
CA ASN A 37 -6.36 7.44 -6.93
C ASN A 37 -5.72 8.82 -6.74
N LEU A 38 -4.40 8.87 -6.55
CA LEU A 38 -3.59 10.08 -6.45
C LEU A 38 -2.56 10.13 -7.59
N ALA A 39 -1.95 11.32 -7.79
CA ALA A 39 -0.95 11.58 -8.81
C ALA A 39 0.19 12.43 -8.22
N CYS A 40 0.94 11.84 -7.29
CA CYS A 40 2.03 12.57 -6.61
C CYS A 40 3.14 12.93 -7.58
N SER A 41 3.57 14.19 -7.55
CA SER A 41 4.61 14.73 -8.44
C SER A 41 5.98 14.05 -8.27
N TRP A 42 6.27 13.56 -7.08
CA TRP A 42 7.51 12.89 -6.69
C TRP A 42 7.37 11.37 -6.56
N CYS A 43 6.32 10.77 -7.18
CA CYS A 43 6.11 9.33 -7.10
C CYS A 43 7.26 8.56 -7.78
N ASP A 44 7.93 7.70 -7.03
CA ASP A 44 9.04 6.85 -7.49
C ASP A 44 8.59 5.65 -8.35
N THR A 45 7.30 5.32 -8.28
CA THR A 45 6.68 4.20 -9.00
C THR A 45 5.55 4.65 -9.93
N ALA A 46 5.70 5.83 -10.53
CA ALA A 46 4.66 6.43 -11.38
C ALA A 46 4.20 5.50 -12.53
N TYR A 47 5.07 4.62 -13.03
CA TYR A 47 4.74 3.63 -14.06
C TYR A 47 3.59 2.69 -13.64
N SER A 48 3.39 2.48 -12.34
CA SER A 48 2.35 1.58 -11.82
C SER A 48 0.93 2.16 -11.96
N TRP A 49 0.79 3.48 -12.20
CA TRP A 49 -0.52 4.14 -12.25
C TRP A 49 -0.71 5.16 -13.38
N ASN A 50 0.35 5.67 -14.00
CA ASN A 50 0.26 6.76 -14.98
C ASN A 50 -0.10 6.29 -16.41
N GLY A 51 -0.30 4.99 -16.60
CA GLY A 51 -0.66 4.40 -17.90
C GLY A 51 0.50 4.19 -18.87
N THR A 52 1.73 4.53 -18.50
CA THR A 52 2.92 4.27 -19.36
C THR A 52 3.21 2.78 -19.50
N VAL A 53 2.90 2.00 -18.48
CA VAL A 53 2.98 0.55 -18.49
C VAL A 53 1.58 0.00 -18.17
N PRO A 54 0.97 -0.80 -19.06
CA PRO A 54 -0.35 -1.38 -18.78
C PRO A 54 -0.26 -2.36 -17.62
N GLY A 55 -1.26 -2.35 -16.74
CA GLY A 55 -1.34 -3.33 -15.65
C GLY A 55 -1.61 -4.74 -16.19
N MET A 56 -1.03 -5.74 -15.53
CA MET A 56 -1.25 -7.15 -15.85
C MET A 56 -2.38 -7.72 -15.00
N ARG A 57 -3.42 -8.26 -15.67
CA ARG A 57 -4.55 -8.89 -14.97
C ARG A 57 -4.23 -10.33 -14.60
N LEU A 58 -4.32 -10.64 -13.30
CA LEU A 58 -4.13 -11.98 -12.77
C LEU A 58 -5.33 -12.42 -11.93
N ALA A 59 -5.60 -13.73 -11.96
CA ALA A 59 -6.47 -14.35 -10.97
C ALA A 59 -5.79 -14.36 -9.60
N PRO A 60 -6.52 -14.15 -8.47
CA PRO A 60 -5.95 -14.21 -7.14
C PRO A 60 -5.19 -15.51 -6.86
N GLU A 61 -5.67 -16.64 -7.40
CA GLU A 61 -5.06 -17.96 -7.30
C GLU A 61 -3.66 -17.98 -7.92
N LYS A 62 -3.52 -17.38 -9.10
CA LYS A 62 -2.22 -17.29 -9.76
C LYS A 62 -1.27 -16.33 -9.05
N ALA A 63 -1.77 -15.24 -8.51
CA ALA A 63 -0.98 -14.33 -7.68
C ALA A 63 -0.48 -15.03 -6.40
N ALA A 64 -1.35 -15.81 -5.74
CA ALA A 64 -0.97 -16.60 -4.56
C ALA A 64 0.10 -17.65 -4.90
N GLU A 65 -0.04 -18.37 -6.01
CA GLU A 65 0.97 -19.33 -6.48
C GLU A 65 2.34 -18.67 -6.62
N LEU A 66 2.40 -17.49 -7.24
CA LEU A 66 3.65 -16.74 -7.43
C LEU A 66 4.25 -16.27 -6.09
N VAL A 67 3.42 -15.84 -5.14
CA VAL A 67 3.88 -15.48 -3.79
C VAL A 67 4.44 -16.71 -3.07
N LEU A 68 3.77 -17.86 -3.16
CA LEU A 68 4.17 -19.11 -2.50
C LEU A 68 5.46 -19.72 -3.08
N HIS A 69 5.89 -19.28 -4.26
CA HIS A 69 7.18 -19.68 -4.83
C HIS A 69 8.37 -19.22 -3.96
N TYR A 70 8.18 -18.17 -3.18
CA TYR A 70 9.24 -17.64 -2.30
C TYR A 70 9.16 -18.25 -0.89
N PRO A 71 10.30 -18.60 -0.26
CA PRO A 71 10.33 -19.19 1.08
C PRO A 71 10.12 -18.16 2.21
N CYS A 72 9.29 -17.15 1.98
CA CYS A 72 9.03 -16.05 2.91
C CYS A 72 7.54 -16.01 3.27
N ARG A 73 7.22 -15.82 4.54
CA ARG A 73 5.85 -15.75 5.06
C ARG A 73 5.40 -14.33 5.42
N ARG A 74 6.06 -13.32 4.86
CA ARG A 74 5.65 -11.92 4.96
C ARG A 74 5.34 -11.40 3.57
N LEU A 75 4.10 -10.93 3.39
CA LEU A 75 3.62 -10.33 2.15
C LEU A 75 3.42 -8.84 2.36
N VAL A 76 4.00 -8.02 1.50
CA VAL A 76 3.75 -6.58 1.44
C VAL A 76 2.87 -6.29 0.23
N LEU A 77 1.63 -5.90 0.47
CA LEU A 77 0.74 -5.36 -0.54
C LEU A 77 1.06 -3.87 -0.74
N THR A 78 1.58 -3.55 -1.90
CA THR A 78 1.98 -2.20 -2.28
C THR A 78 1.49 -1.85 -3.67
N GLY A 79 1.94 -0.76 -4.25
CA GLY A 79 1.66 -0.41 -5.65
C GLY A 79 1.39 1.05 -5.84
N GLY A 80 0.37 1.38 -6.63
CA GLY A 80 -0.21 2.70 -6.62
C GLY A 80 -0.99 2.91 -5.30
N GLU A 81 -2.24 2.42 -5.27
CA GLU A 81 -3.03 2.33 -4.03
C GLU A 81 -3.74 0.97 -3.97
N PRO A 82 -3.31 0.07 -3.08
CA PRO A 82 -3.89 -1.28 -2.99
C PRO A 82 -5.39 -1.30 -2.72
N LEU A 83 -5.90 -0.36 -1.94
CA LEU A 83 -7.31 -0.31 -1.54
C LEU A 83 -8.27 0.02 -2.69
N ILE A 84 -7.79 0.47 -3.85
CA ILE A 84 -8.63 0.55 -5.06
C ILE A 84 -9.13 -0.85 -5.45
N GLN A 85 -8.34 -1.87 -5.20
CA GLN A 85 -8.63 -3.26 -5.55
C GLN A 85 -9.08 -4.09 -4.35
N GLN A 86 -9.48 -3.46 -3.26
CA GLN A 86 -9.79 -4.12 -1.97
C GLN A 86 -10.82 -5.25 -2.07
N LYS A 87 -11.74 -5.21 -3.03
CA LYS A 87 -12.74 -6.27 -3.22
C LYS A 87 -12.14 -7.61 -3.68
N ALA A 88 -10.97 -7.57 -4.32
CA ALA A 88 -10.30 -8.78 -4.81
C ALA A 88 -9.23 -9.30 -3.83
N LEU A 89 -8.70 -8.45 -2.95
CA LEU A 89 -7.65 -8.80 -2.00
C LEU A 89 -8.03 -9.90 -1.01
N PRO A 90 -9.25 -9.94 -0.43
CA PRO A 90 -9.62 -11.01 0.49
C PRO A 90 -9.51 -12.42 -0.11
N VAL A 91 -9.80 -12.56 -1.41
CA VAL A 91 -9.65 -13.85 -2.10
C VAL A 91 -8.18 -14.28 -2.13
N LEU A 92 -7.27 -13.37 -2.47
CA LEU A 92 -5.83 -13.63 -2.42
C LEU A 92 -5.38 -14.01 -1.00
N LEU A 93 -5.80 -13.24 0.00
CA LEU A 93 -5.33 -13.40 1.38
C LEU A 93 -5.84 -14.68 2.05
N ARG A 94 -6.99 -15.19 1.64
CA ARG A 94 -7.48 -16.52 2.09
C ARG A 94 -6.61 -17.68 1.58
N LEU A 95 -5.94 -17.50 0.44
CA LEU A 95 -5.01 -18.49 -0.12
C LEU A 95 -3.62 -18.43 0.54
N LEU A 96 -3.36 -17.42 1.37
CA LEU A 96 -2.10 -17.17 2.06
C LEU A 96 -2.31 -17.07 3.59
N PRO A 97 -2.94 -18.07 4.24
CA PRO A 97 -3.39 -17.96 5.64
C PRO A 97 -2.23 -17.73 6.62
N ASP A 98 -1.06 -18.32 6.35
CA ASP A 98 0.11 -18.29 7.24
C ASP A 98 1.03 -17.09 7.00
N HIS A 99 0.65 -16.16 6.10
CA HIS A 99 1.46 -14.98 5.84
C HIS A 99 1.09 -13.83 6.78
N ALA A 100 2.09 -13.20 7.38
CA ALA A 100 1.95 -11.85 7.90
C ALA A 100 1.74 -10.90 6.72
N VAL A 101 0.72 -10.05 6.79
CA VAL A 101 0.35 -9.16 5.69
C VAL A 101 0.56 -7.73 6.09
N GLU A 102 1.44 -7.04 5.38
CA GLU A 102 1.59 -5.59 5.45
C GLU A 102 0.87 -4.94 4.27
N MET A 103 0.31 -3.77 4.50
CA MET A 103 -0.31 -2.96 3.45
C MET A 103 0.26 -1.56 3.47
N GLU A 104 0.84 -1.15 2.36
CA GLU A 104 1.28 0.23 2.12
C GLU A 104 0.13 0.99 1.45
N THR A 105 -0.42 1.98 2.14
CA THR A 105 -1.58 2.76 1.63
C THR A 105 -1.35 4.26 1.82
N ASN A 106 -1.95 5.05 0.95
CA ASN A 106 -1.95 6.51 1.09
C ASN A 106 -2.99 7.01 2.12
N GLY A 107 -3.80 6.14 2.70
CA GLY A 107 -4.76 6.47 3.74
C GLY A 107 -5.99 7.25 3.26
N THR A 108 -6.33 7.21 1.97
CA THR A 108 -7.46 7.96 1.41
C THR A 108 -8.70 7.11 1.11
N ILE A 109 -8.59 5.79 1.25
CA ILE A 109 -9.68 4.84 1.03
C ILE A 109 -9.90 4.05 2.32
N MET A 110 -11.16 3.96 2.77
CA MET A 110 -11.53 3.17 3.94
C MET A 110 -11.34 1.68 3.62
N PRO A 111 -10.52 0.95 4.41
CA PRO A 111 -10.40 -0.50 4.23
C PRO A 111 -11.69 -1.23 4.61
N ASP A 112 -12.02 -2.28 3.87
CA ASP A 112 -13.10 -3.18 4.22
C ASP A 112 -12.82 -3.90 5.55
N THR A 113 -13.87 -4.27 6.27
CA THR A 113 -13.76 -4.96 7.58
C THR A 113 -12.92 -6.26 7.49
N GLU A 114 -12.99 -6.98 6.38
CA GLU A 114 -12.20 -8.19 6.17
C GLU A 114 -10.70 -7.88 6.10
N LEU A 115 -10.33 -6.80 5.41
CA LEU A 115 -8.93 -6.33 5.35
C LEU A 115 -8.45 -5.80 6.69
N LEU A 116 -9.28 -5.02 7.42
CA LEU A 116 -8.92 -4.55 8.77
C LEU A 116 -8.60 -5.70 9.72
N LYS A 117 -9.30 -6.84 9.59
CA LYS A 117 -9.04 -8.04 10.38
C LYS A 117 -7.79 -8.79 9.92
N ARG A 118 -7.63 -8.96 8.61
CA ARG A 118 -6.61 -9.84 8.02
C ARG A 118 -5.23 -9.22 7.91
N VAL A 119 -5.14 -7.91 7.66
CA VAL A 119 -3.88 -7.18 7.61
C VAL A 119 -3.28 -7.10 9.01
N THR A 120 -2.00 -7.44 9.11
CA THR A 120 -1.26 -7.43 10.38
C THR A 120 -0.57 -6.10 10.65
N GLN A 121 -0.29 -5.32 9.59
CA GLN A 121 0.36 -4.03 9.69
C GLN A 121 -0.07 -3.13 8.53
N PHE A 122 -0.45 -1.91 8.84
CA PHE A 122 -0.68 -0.85 7.86
C PHE A 122 0.47 0.16 7.91
N ASN A 123 1.17 0.35 6.81
CA ASN A 123 2.11 1.43 6.59
C ASN A 123 1.35 2.54 5.88
N VAL A 124 0.86 3.51 6.64
CA VAL A 124 0.00 4.59 6.13
C VAL A 124 0.84 5.79 5.78
N SER A 125 0.78 6.23 4.53
CA SER A 125 1.56 7.37 4.04
C SER A 125 0.65 8.49 3.53
N PRO A 126 0.09 9.33 4.42
CA PRO A 126 -0.70 10.48 4.03
C PRO A 126 0.13 11.44 3.16
N LYS A 127 -0.51 12.04 2.17
CA LYS A 127 0.19 12.89 1.21
C LYS A 127 0.02 14.37 1.56
N LEU A 128 1.14 15.01 1.85
CA LEU A 128 1.22 16.43 2.18
C LEU A 128 1.02 17.31 0.93
N PRO A 129 0.76 18.62 1.09
CA PRO A 129 0.47 19.53 -0.02
C PRO A 129 1.51 19.53 -1.14
N HIS A 130 2.79 19.40 -0.83
CA HIS A 130 3.88 19.36 -1.82
C HIS A 130 3.82 18.14 -2.75
N SER A 131 2.96 17.16 -2.47
CA SER A 131 2.70 16.05 -3.40
C SER A 131 2.02 16.50 -4.69
N GLY A 132 1.50 17.73 -4.75
CA GLY A 132 0.76 18.26 -5.89
C GLY A 132 -0.70 17.79 -5.98
N ASN A 133 -1.16 16.98 -5.03
CA ASN A 133 -2.56 16.57 -4.95
C ASN A 133 -3.38 17.59 -4.16
N ASN A 134 -4.68 17.67 -4.48
CA ASN A 134 -5.62 18.51 -3.76
C ASN A 134 -5.92 17.94 -2.38
N ASP A 135 -5.96 18.80 -1.34
CA ASP A 135 -6.23 18.42 0.05
C ASP A 135 -7.56 17.67 0.23
N VAL A 136 -8.59 18.03 -0.54
CA VAL A 136 -9.87 17.30 -0.53
C VAL A 136 -9.68 15.80 -0.86
N LYS A 137 -8.68 15.47 -1.67
CA LYS A 137 -8.37 14.07 -2.01
C LYS A 137 -7.47 13.40 -0.98
N THR A 138 -6.53 14.13 -0.39
CA THR A 138 -5.48 13.57 0.47
C THR A 138 -5.85 13.57 1.95
N TRP A 139 -6.56 14.58 2.43
CA TRP A 139 -6.94 14.71 3.83
C TRP A 139 -8.23 13.95 4.13
N LYS A 140 -8.13 12.81 4.81
CA LYS A 140 -9.24 11.91 5.16
C LYS A 140 -9.18 11.55 6.64
N PRO A 141 -9.49 12.50 7.56
CA PRO A 141 -9.31 12.30 9.00
C PRO A 141 -10.06 11.09 9.54
N ASP A 142 -11.28 10.81 9.07
CA ASP A 142 -12.05 9.66 9.55
C ASP A 142 -11.39 8.32 9.18
N ILE A 143 -10.76 8.25 8.01
CA ILE A 143 -10.01 7.05 7.57
C ILE A 143 -8.75 6.90 8.41
N LEU A 144 -8.02 8.00 8.63
CA LEU A 144 -6.79 7.99 9.41
C LEU A 144 -7.07 7.60 10.87
N ARG A 145 -8.14 8.13 11.48
CA ARG A 145 -8.58 7.72 12.83
C ARG A 145 -8.97 6.25 12.88
N CYS A 146 -9.70 5.75 11.87
CA CYS A 146 -10.05 4.34 11.80
C CYS A 146 -8.80 3.46 11.76
N LEU A 147 -7.82 3.81 10.91
CA LEU A 147 -6.56 3.08 10.81
C LEU A 147 -5.76 3.16 12.12
N ALA A 148 -5.62 4.34 12.72
CA ALA A 148 -4.95 4.53 14.00
C ALA A 148 -5.59 3.67 15.11
N GLY A 149 -6.92 3.63 15.17
CA GLY A 149 -7.67 2.83 16.14
C GLY A 149 -7.52 1.31 15.98
N THR A 150 -6.89 0.83 14.90
CA THR A 150 -6.57 -0.60 14.75
C THR A 150 -5.39 -1.07 15.59
N GLU A 151 -4.58 -0.15 16.12
CA GLU A 151 -3.29 -0.41 16.77
C GLU A 151 -2.28 -1.16 15.90
N LYS A 152 -2.55 -1.23 14.57
CA LYS A 152 -1.71 -1.88 13.57
C LYS A 152 -1.14 -0.89 12.56
N ALA A 153 -1.47 0.41 12.68
CA ALA A 153 -1.10 1.43 11.72
C ALA A 153 0.15 2.21 12.17
N TRP A 154 1.05 2.39 11.20
CA TRP A 154 2.25 3.21 11.33
C TRP A 154 2.21 4.28 10.27
N PHE A 155 2.32 5.53 10.69
CA PHE A 155 2.23 6.68 9.80
C PHE A 155 3.62 7.10 9.34
N LYS A 156 3.78 7.18 8.02
CA LYS A 156 5.00 7.63 7.36
C LYS A 156 4.70 8.84 6.49
N PHE A 157 5.45 9.91 6.65
CA PHE A 157 5.33 11.12 5.84
C PHE A 157 6.58 11.32 4.99
N VAL A 158 6.39 11.67 3.73
CA VAL A 158 7.47 12.20 2.89
C VAL A 158 7.51 13.70 3.12
N VAL A 159 8.64 14.20 3.57
CA VAL A 159 8.85 15.61 3.91
C VAL A 159 9.96 16.18 3.05
N ALA A 160 9.79 17.40 2.56
CA ALA A 160 10.76 18.12 1.74
C ALA A 160 11.29 19.39 2.42
N CYS A 161 10.54 19.94 3.40
CA CYS A 161 10.89 21.17 4.10
C CYS A 161 10.33 21.18 5.54
N GLU A 162 10.69 22.21 6.32
CA GLU A 162 10.23 22.34 7.70
C GLU A 162 8.70 22.50 7.81
N ASP A 163 8.05 23.13 6.84
CA ASP A 163 6.61 23.29 6.87
C ASP A 163 5.88 21.96 6.72
N ASP A 164 6.46 21.00 5.98
CA ASP A 164 5.94 19.64 5.90
C ASP A 164 6.02 18.94 7.25
N VAL A 165 7.11 19.14 8.02
CA VAL A 165 7.24 18.58 9.38
C VAL A 165 6.15 19.15 10.30
N ARG A 166 5.89 20.45 10.22
CA ARG A 166 4.80 21.09 10.98
C ARG A 166 3.44 20.54 10.58
N ALA A 167 3.22 20.36 9.27
CA ALA A 167 1.99 19.73 8.77
C ALA A 167 1.81 18.31 9.32
N CYS A 168 2.87 17.50 9.39
CA CYS A 168 2.80 16.13 9.96
C CYS A 168 2.28 16.14 11.39
N LEU A 169 2.68 17.12 12.21
CA LEU A 169 2.24 17.23 13.60
C LEU A 169 0.72 17.47 13.70
N LEU A 170 0.14 18.23 12.76
CA LEU A 170 -1.31 18.42 12.70
C LEU A 170 -2.03 17.09 12.36
N TYR A 171 -1.47 16.29 11.45
CA TYR A 171 -2.03 14.97 11.10
C TYR A 171 -2.00 13.97 12.26
N THR A 172 -1.08 14.14 13.21
CA THR A 172 -0.89 13.22 14.34
C THR A 172 -1.55 13.72 15.64
N SER A 173 -1.83 15.03 15.78
CA SER A 173 -2.48 15.59 16.97
C SER A 173 -3.98 15.34 17.01
N ASP A 174 -4.62 15.11 15.85
CA ASP A 174 -6.06 14.92 15.72
C ASP A 174 -6.45 13.44 15.46
N ALA A 175 -5.48 12.52 15.54
CA ALA A 175 -5.68 11.09 15.30
C ALA A 175 -5.92 10.28 16.58
#